data_33c0c77321f308570e722349c626c95c
#
_entry.id   33c0c77321f308570e722349c626c95c
#
_cell.length_a   1.000
_cell.length_b   1.000
_cell.length_c   1.000
_cell.angle_alpha   90.00
_cell.angle_beta   90.00
_cell.angle_gamma   90.00
#
_symmetry.space_group_name_H-M   'P 1'
#
loop_
_entity.id
_entity.type
_entity.pdbx_description
1 polymer ?
#
loop_
_entity_poly.entity_id
_entity_poly.type
_entity_poly.pdbx_seq_one_letter_code
_entity_poly.pdbx_strand_id
1 'polypeptide(L)'
;MEFQELIEAARAEVEWHKVAAVFPLLPEDELRRLATDIKRAGLIEPILFVFEEGVQLVVDGRNRQMACIEAGVDPVYKELPHEGDKDDLASLVWSLNYSRRHLSPSQLGMAA
;
A
#
# COMPACT_ATOMS: atom_id res chain seq x y z
N MET A 1 13.87 12.50 -3.81
CA MET A 1 12.84 13.07 -2.92
C MET A 1 13.06 12.57 -1.51
N GLU A 2 12.96 13.45 -0.53
CA GLU A 2 13.11 13.05 0.86
C GLU A 2 11.92 12.23 1.33
N PHE A 3 12.11 11.44 2.40
CA PHE A 3 11.08 10.53 2.88
C PHE A 3 9.79 11.27 3.24
N GLN A 4 9.90 12.40 3.96
CA GLN A 4 8.72 13.19 4.33
C GLN A 4 8.02 13.75 3.10
N GLU A 5 8.76 14.13 2.08
CA GLU A 5 8.19 14.62 0.83
C GLU A 5 7.44 13.51 0.09
N LEU A 6 7.94 12.27 0.17
CA LEU A 6 7.23 11.11 -0.41
C LEU A 6 5.89 10.87 0.27
N ILE A 7 5.85 11.00 1.60
CA ILE A 7 4.61 10.88 2.37
C ILE A 7 3.61 11.93 1.89
N GLU A 8 4.05 13.17 1.81
CA GLU A 8 3.19 14.28 1.40
C GLU A 8 2.69 14.12 -0.04
N ALA A 9 3.58 13.71 -0.94
CA ALA A 9 3.24 13.50 -2.34
C ALA A 9 2.24 12.35 -2.50
N ALA A 10 2.42 11.27 -1.76
CA ALA A 10 1.51 10.13 -1.80
C ALA A 10 0.11 10.53 -1.32
N ARG A 11 0.04 11.22 -0.21
CA ARG A 11 -1.23 11.65 0.36
C ARG A 11 -1.92 12.72 -0.49
N ALA A 12 -1.16 13.52 -1.20
CA ALA A 12 -1.72 14.50 -2.14
C ALA A 12 -2.34 13.82 -3.36
N GLU A 13 -1.79 12.67 -3.77
CA GLU A 13 -2.32 11.92 -4.91
C GLU A 13 -3.60 11.20 -4.55
N VAL A 14 -3.56 10.35 -3.51
CA VAL A 14 -4.73 9.71 -2.91
C VAL A 14 -4.49 9.64 -1.41
N GLU A 15 -5.37 10.27 -0.65
CA GLU A 15 -5.23 10.37 0.81
C GLU A 15 -5.32 8.99 1.46
N TRP A 16 -4.78 8.88 2.65
CA TRP A 16 -4.73 7.65 3.42
C TRP A 16 -5.90 7.54 4.37
N HIS A 17 -6.54 6.37 4.40
CA HIS A 17 -7.55 6.06 5.40
C HIS A 17 -6.86 5.80 6.75
N LYS A 18 -7.55 6.09 7.84
CA LYS A 18 -7.03 5.82 9.20
C LYS A 18 -6.63 4.36 9.39
N VAL A 19 -7.41 3.45 8.80
CA VAL A 19 -7.18 2.01 8.93
C VAL A 19 -5.84 1.58 8.33
N ALA A 20 -5.32 2.34 7.39
CA ALA A 20 -4.02 2.03 6.79
C ALA A 20 -2.88 2.08 7.82
N ALA A 21 -3.06 2.81 8.92
CA ALA A 21 -2.06 2.92 9.98
C ALA A 21 -1.95 1.69 10.86
N VAL A 22 -2.80 0.67 10.67
CA VAL A 22 -2.69 -0.60 11.40
C VAL A 22 -1.32 -1.24 11.19
N PHE A 23 -0.74 -1.06 10.01
CA PHE A 23 0.61 -1.52 9.73
C PHE A 23 1.52 -0.30 9.53
N PRO A 24 2.74 -0.32 10.10
CA PRO A 24 3.63 0.83 10.00
C PRO A 24 4.19 1.00 8.59
N LEU A 25 4.65 2.21 8.32
CA LEU A 25 5.44 2.45 7.11
C LEU A 25 6.78 1.72 7.23
N LEU A 26 7.31 1.31 6.09
CA LEU A 26 8.64 0.73 6.03
C LEU A 26 9.69 1.77 6.45
N PRO A 27 10.80 1.33 7.06
CA PRO A 27 11.97 2.21 7.20
C PRO A 27 12.42 2.72 5.84
N GLU A 28 13.04 3.88 5.85
CA GLU A 28 13.41 4.55 4.59
C GLU A 28 14.25 3.68 3.66
N ASP A 29 15.24 2.99 4.20
CA ASP A 29 16.12 2.13 3.38
C ASP A 29 15.35 0.99 2.72
N GLU A 30 14.40 0.39 3.43
CA GLU A 30 13.55 -0.67 2.85
C GLU A 30 12.61 -0.11 1.80
N LEU A 31 12.09 1.09 2.03
CA LEU A 31 11.25 1.76 1.03
C LEU A 31 12.03 2.03 -0.25
N ARG A 32 13.28 2.47 -0.13
CA ARG A 32 14.14 2.71 -1.29
C ARG A 32 14.40 1.43 -2.07
N ARG A 33 14.59 0.31 -1.38
CA ARG A 33 14.74 -1.00 -2.05
C ARG A 33 13.47 -1.40 -2.77
N LEU A 34 12.33 -1.20 -2.14
CA LEU A 34 11.04 -1.49 -2.78
C LEU A 34 10.87 -0.64 -4.05
N ALA A 35 11.24 0.64 -3.98
CA ALA A 35 11.19 1.53 -5.14
C ALA A 35 12.10 1.03 -6.27
N THR A 36 13.28 0.56 -5.95
CA THR A 36 14.21 0.00 -6.93
C THR A 36 13.62 -1.23 -7.61
N ASP A 37 12.98 -2.11 -6.83
CA ASP A 37 12.35 -3.30 -7.38
C ASP A 37 11.16 -2.94 -8.28
N ILE A 38 10.35 -1.98 -7.88
CA ILE A 38 9.21 -1.52 -8.67
C ILE A 38 9.69 -0.87 -9.97
N LYS A 39 10.75 -0.10 -9.90
CA LYS A 39 11.33 0.53 -11.10
C LYS A 39 11.75 -0.52 -12.11
N ARG A 40 12.29 -1.63 -11.65
CA ARG A 40 12.79 -2.71 -12.51
C ARG A 40 11.67 -3.59 -13.05
N ALA A 41 10.72 -3.98 -12.18
CA ALA A 41 9.73 -5.01 -12.48
C ALA A 41 8.31 -4.46 -12.66
N GLY A 42 8.08 -3.19 -12.31
CA GLY A 42 6.73 -2.63 -12.27
C GLY A 42 6.00 -2.96 -10.98
N LEU A 43 4.85 -2.34 -10.77
CA LEU A 43 4.01 -2.61 -9.60
C LEU A 43 3.21 -3.88 -9.85
N ILE A 44 3.45 -4.91 -9.04
CA ILE A 44 2.81 -6.21 -9.19
C ILE A 44 1.45 -6.25 -8.48
N GLU A 45 1.39 -5.75 -7.25
CA GLU A 45 0.15 -5.72 -6.48
C GLU A 45 -0.45 -4.32 -6.48
N PRO A 46 -1.76 -4.18 -6.76
CA PRO A 46 -2.38 -2.86 -6.75
C PRO A 46 -2.48 -2.30 -5.33
N ILE A 47 -2.59 -0.99 -5.27
CA ILE A 47 -2.85 -0.25 -4.04
C ILE A 47 -4.36 -0.25 -3.85
N LEU A 48 -4.82 -0.70 -2.68
CA LEU A 48 -6.25 -0.84 -2.41
C LEU A 48 -6.81 0.42 -1.77
N PHE A 49 -7.99 0.83 -2.23
CA PHE A 49 -8.67 1.99 -1.68
C PHE A 49 -10.16 1.73 -1.50
N VAL A 50 -10.79 2.56 -0.69
CA VAL A 50 -12.25 2.60 -0.54
C VAL A 50 -12.74 4.03 -0.74
N PHE A 51 -14.02 4.19 -1.01
CA PHE A 51 -14.67 5.50 -0.97
C PHE A 51 -15.39 5.64 0.36
N GLU A 52 -15.15 6.77 1.06
CA GLU A 52 -15.93 7.17 2.22
C GLU A 52 -16.44 8.57 1.99
N GLU A 53 -17.76 8.71 2.00
CA GLU A 53 -18.41 9.99 1.77
C GLU A 53 -17.92 10.65 0.46
N GLY A 54 -17.71 9.82 -0.56
CA GLY A 54 -17.24 10.30 -1.86
C GLY A 54 -15.75 10.58 -1.96
N VAL A 55 -15.00 10.34 -0.89
CA VAL A 55 -13.55 10.56 -0.87
C VAL A 55 -12.81 9.23 -1.04
N GLN A 56 -11.88 9.19 -1.98
CA GLN A 56 -11.03 8.02 -2.22
C GLN A 56 -9.91 7.98 -1.18
N LEU A 57 -9.82 6.87 -0.45
CA LEU A 57 -8.86 6.73 0.64
C LEU A 57 -8.12 5.40 0.56
N VAL A 58 -6.79 5.44 0.57
CA VAL A 58 -5.96 4.23 0.56
C VAL A 58 -6.11 3.49 1.88
N VAL A 59 -6.40 2.19 1.79
CA VAL A 59 -6.52 1.31 2.97
C VAL A 59 -5.38 0.30 3.06
N ASP A 60 -4.75 -0.06 1.94
CA ASP A 60 -3.62 -0.99 1.91
C ASP A 60 -2.68 -0.61 0.78
N GLY A 61 -1.39 -0.54 1.07
CA GLY A 61 -0.38 -0.27 0.07
C GLY A 61 0.25 1.11 0.12
N ARG A 62 0.24 1.79 1.28
CA ARG A 62 0.91 3.09 1.43
C ARG A 62 2.37 3.03 1.00
N ASN A 63 3.07 1.96 1.39
CA ASN A 63 4.46 1.77 1.01
C ASN A 63 4.63 1.60 -0.50
N ARG A 64 3.73 0.84 -1.13
CA ARG A 64 3.74 0.67 -2.59
C ARG A 64 3.46 1.99 -3.29
N GLN A 65 2.53 2.78 -2.76
CA GLN A 65 2.22 4.09 -3.32
C GLN A 65 3.44 5.01 -3.29
N MET A 66 4.08 5.11 -2.14
CA MET A 66 5.28 5.94 -1.97
C MET A 66 6.43 5.44 -2.86
N ALA A 67 6.62 4.13 -2.91
CA ALA A 67 7.68 3.52 -3.72
C ALA A 67 7.47 3.75 -5.21
N CYS A 68 6.23 3.71 -5.69
CA CYS A 68 5.92 4.03 -7.09
C CYS A 68 6.29 5.47 -7.42
N ILE A 69 5.97 6.40 -6.52
CA ILE A 69 6.30 7.82 -6.70
C ILE A 69 7.82 7.98 -6.78
N GLU A 70 8.55 7.37 -5.85
CA GLU A 70 10.02 7.43 -5.85
C GLU A 70 10.61 6.82 -7.12
N ALA A 71 10.02 5.72 -7.59
CA ALA A 71 10.51 5.02 -8.78
C ALA A 71 10.12 5.69 -10.10
N GLY A 72 9.18 6.63 -10.06
CA GLY A 72 8.65 7.25 -11.27
C GLY A 72 7.73 6.31 -12.06
N VAL A 73 7.12 5.35 -11.38
CA VAL A 73 6.18 4.39 -11.96
C VAL A 73 4.77 4.79 -11.54
N ASP A 74 3.83 4.76 -12.47
CA ASP A 74 2.45 5.12 -12.16
C ASP A 74 1.85 4.12 -11.17
N PRO A 75 1.31 4.58 -10.04
CA PRO A 75 0.63 3.68 -9.10
C PRO A 75 -0.63 3.10 -9.73
N VAL A 76 -0.92 1.84 -9.41
CA VAL A 76 -2.15 1.18 -9.84
C VAL A 76 -3.04 1.02 -8.63
N TYR A 77 -4.24 1.59 -8.70
CA TYR A 77 -5.22 1.57 -7.62
C TYR A 77 -6.38 0.63 -7.96
N LYS A 78 -6.85 -0.09 -6.98
CA LYS A 78 -8.00 -0.97 -7.12
C LYS A 78 -8.95 -0.75 -5.96
N GLU A 79 -10.24 -0.59 -6.27
CA GLU A 79 -11.24 -0.43 -5.23
C GLU A 79 -11.44 -1.76 -4.49
N LEU A 80 -11.39 -1.69 -3.16
CA LEU A 80 -11.68 -2.84 -2.30
C LEU A 80 -13.18 -2.81 -2.02
N PRO A 81 -13.95 -3.81 -2.49
CA PRO A 81 -15.37 -3.88 -2.16
C PRO A 81 -15.55 -3.96 -0.66
N HIS A 82 -16.30 -3.02 -0.11
CA HIS A 82 -16.51 -2.94 1.31
C HIS A 82 -17.91 -2.41 1.59
N GLU A 83 -18.70 -3.21 2.29
CA GLU A 83 -20.00 -2.83 2.81
C GLU A 83 -20.00 -3.17 4.29
N GLY A 84 -20.18 -2.15 5.12
CA GLY A 84 -20.15 -2.34 6.56
C GLY A 84 -19.53 -1.17 7.27
N ASP A 85 -19.28 -1.34 8.56
CA ASP A 85 -18.72 -0.29 9.37
C ASP A 85 -17.19 -0.30 9.38
N LYS A 86 -16.62 0.63 10.13
CA LYS A 86 -15.16 0.79 10.18
C LYS A 86 -14.45 -0.41 10.79
N ASP A 87 -15.10 -1.12 11.71
CA ASP A 87 -14.50 -2.28 12.36
C ASP A 87 -14.36 -3.44 11.37
N ASP A 88 -15.37 -3.62 10.51
CA ASP A 88 -15.30 -4.63 9.45
C ASP A 88 -14.14 -4.33 8.49
N LEU A 89 -13.95 -3.08 8.13
CA LEU A 89 -12.86 -2.66 7.24
C LEU A 89 -11.50 -2.93 7.88
N ALA A 90 -11.34 -2.58 9.15
CA ALA A 90 -10.09 -2.82 9.87
C ALA A 90 -9.76 -4.31 9.93
N SER A 91 -10.76 -5.15 10.19
CA SER A 91 -10.59 -6.60 10.22
C SER A 91 -10.19 -7.14 8.85
N LEU A 92 -10.80 -6.62 7.79
CA LEU A 92 -10.48 -7.06 6.44
C LEU A 92 -9.04 -6.71 6.07
N VAL A 93 -8.62 -5.47 6.34
CA VAL A 93 -7.26 -5.03 6.05
C VAL A 93 -6.25 -5.83 6.87
N TRP A 94 -6.55 -6.08 8.14
CA TRP A 94 -5.72 -6.92 8.99
C TRP A 94 -5.55 -8.31 8.39
N SER A 95 -6.66 -8.95 7.99
CA SER A 95 -6.64 -10.30 7.45
C SER A 95 -5.80 -10.39 6.17
N LEU A 96 -5.94 -9.42 5.28
CA LEU A 96 -5.17 -9.39 4.04
C LEU A 96 -3.66 -9.33 4.32
N ASN A 97 -3.26 -8.49 5.25
CA ASN A 97 -1.85 -8.31 5.57
C ASN A 97 -1.31 -9.46 6.42
N TYR A 98 -2.10 -9.98 7.35
CA TYR A 98 -1.70 -11.12 8.18
C TYR A 98 -1.42 -12.34 7.30
N SER A 99 -2.32 -12.66 6.40
CA SER A 99 -2.14 -13.81 5.49
C SER A 99 -0.90 -13.65 4.64
N ARG A 100 -0.67 -12.45 4.11
CA ARG A 100 0.50 -12.16 3.28
C ARG A 100 1.80 -12.35 4.05
N ARG A 101 1.85 -11.87 5.31
CA ARG A 101 3.07 -11.94 6.12
C ARG A 101 3.38 -13.34 6.64
N HIS A 102 2.39 -14.22 6.70
CA HIS A 102 2.55 -15.57 7.21
C HIS A 102 2.69 -16.63 6.13
N LEU A 103 2.70 -16.23 4.86
CA LEU A 103 2.98 -17.13 3.76
C LEU A 103 4.49 -17.33 3.64
N SER A 104 4.91 -18.55 3.29
CA SER A 104 6.32 -18.82 3.01
C SER A 104 6.72 -18.09 1.71
N PRO A 105 8.02 -17.84 1.50
CA PRO A 105 8.47 -17.23 0.24
C PRO A 105 7.96 -17.94 -1.01
N SER A 106 7.91 -19.27 -0.99
CA SER A 106 7.40 -20.02 -2.13
C SER A 106 5.89 -19.83 -2.31
N GLN A 107 5.14 -19.71 -1.23
CA GLN A 107 3.70 -19.46 -1.30
C GLN A 107 3.41 -18.06 -1.83
N LEU A 108 4.31 -17.12 -1.57
CA LEU A 108 4.19 -15.76 -2.08
C LEU A 108 4.67 -15.63 -3.52
N GLY A 109 5.16 -16.72 -4.12
CA GLY A 109 5.71 -16.70 -5.46
C GLY A 109 7.09 -16.09 -5.54
N MET A 110 7.73 -15.86 -4.41
CA MET A 110 9.10 -15.38 -4.36
C MET A 110 10.05 -16.56 -4.40
N ALA A 111 10.95 -16.57 -5.36
CA ALA A 111 11.96 -17.61 -5.43
C ALA A 111 12.85 -17.54 -4.20
N ALA A 112 13.00 -18.65 -3.56
CA ALA A 112 13.90 -18.75 -2.41
C ALA A 112 15.33 -18.61 -2.87
#